data_a14168fbc45f0fb854024b2327ce5458
#
_entry.id   a14168fbc45f0fb854024b2327ce5458
#
_cell.length_a   1.000
_cell.length_b   1.000
_cell.length_c   1.000
_cell.angle_alpha   90.00
_cell.angle_beta   90.00
_cell.angle_gamma   90.00
#
_symmetry.space_group_name_H-M   'P 1'
#
loop_
_entity.id
_entity.type
_entity.pdbx_description
1 polymer ?
#
loop_
_entity_poly.entity_id
_entity_poly.type
_entity_poly.pdbx_seq_one_letter_code
_entity_poly.pdbx_strand_id
1 'polypeptide(L)'
;QRRFGGVENWINYSDDPQIKSAFKRIVSKVEGKPASIDKGRVLRVKNNDQFLFKDNVLKYIDENPEVDFYLFFPPYHRLKHVMWKKYDPSQYEIYKNRVESIVSLAENYNNVQVFGYDNFSFVDDISIYKDTGHYHPKINSLILQWMKNGDGELKPDMLQSYFNEVDKKINEYDLQNIIDLIKHKLEKDDI
;
A
#
# COMPACT_ATOMS: atom_id res chain seq x y z
N GLN A 1 -19.41 4.92 -5.53
CA GLN A 1 -19.96 4.14 -4.40
C GLN A 1 -20.22 2.66 -4.74
N ARG A 2 -20.59 2.31 -5.99
CA ARG A 2 -21.00 0.94 -6.38
C ARG A 2 -19.87 -0.09 -6.43
N ARG A 3 -18.59 0.30 -6.44
CA ARG A 3 -17.43 -0.60 -6.52
C ARG A 3 -16.90 -1.11 -5.17
N PHE A 4 -17.44 -0.57 -4.05
CA PHE A 4 -17.09 -1.07 -2.73
C PHE A 4 -18.00 -2.25 -2.36
N GLY A 5 -17.56 -3.11 -1.44
CA GLY A 5 -18.34 -4.25 -0.98
C GLY A 5 -17.69 -5.61 -1.23
N GLY A 6 -16.39 -5.61 -1.53
CA GLY A 6 -15.59 -6.84 -1.66
C GLY A 6 -15.32 -7.28 -3.09
N VAL A 7 -14.65 -8.42 -3.22
CA VAL A 7 -14.23 -9.00 -4.51
C VAL A 7 -15.43 -9.24 -5.42
N GLU A 8 -16.56 -9.67 -4.88
CA GLU A 8 -17.79 -9.85 -5.66
C GLU A 8 -18.25 -8.58 -6.36
N ASN A 9 -18.12 -7.41 -5.69
CA ASN A 9 -18.44 -6.13 -6.31
C ASN A 9 -17.39 -5.73 -7.36
N TRP A 10 -16.14 -6.03 -7.15
CA TRP A 10 -15.12 -5.83 -8.20
C TRP A 10 -15.43 -6.70 -9.41
N ILE A 11 -15.83 -7.93 -9.16
CA ILE A 11 -16.25 -8.93 -10.14
C ILE A 11 -17.47 -8.46 -10.94
N ASN A 12 -18.47 -7.85 -10.30
CA ASN A 12 -19.65 -7.30 -10.98
C ASN A 12 -19.33 -6.16 -11.96
N TYR A 13 -18.12 -5.60 -11.89
CA TYR A 13 -17.56 -4.62 -12.83
C TYR A 13 -16.48 -5.23 -13.74
N SER A 14 -16.40 -6.55 -13.86
CA SER A 14 -15.42 -7.24 -14.71
C SER A 14 -15.61 -6.95 -16.19
N ASP A 15 -16.77 -6.44 -16.61
CA ASP A 15 -16.98 -5.87 -17.94
C ASP A 15 -16.12 -4.62 -18.19
N ASP A 16 -15.61 -3.96 -17.13
CA ASP A 16 -14.60 -2.92 -17.26
C ASP A 16 -13.26 -3.56 -17.69
N PRO A 17 -12.74 -3.24 -18.90
CA PRO A 17 -11.51 -3.86 -19.40
C PRO A 17 -10.31 -3.67 -18.49
N GLN A 18 -10.29 -2.61 -17.69
CA GLN A 18 -9.20 -2.33 -16.74
C GLN A 18 -9.25 -3.30 -15.55
N ILE A 19 -10.45 -3.60 -15.03
CA ILE A 19 -10.64 -4.54 -13.94
C ILE A 19 -10.35 -5.97 -14.40
N LYS A 20 -10.87 -6.39 -15.55
CA LYS A 20 -10.59 -7.70 -16.14
C LYS A 20 -9.09 -7.89 -16.39
N SER A 21 -8.42 -6.87 -16.93
CA SER A 21 -6.96 -6.88 -17.11
C SER A 21 -6.20 -6.96 -15.78
N ALA A 22 -6.65 -6.27 -14.73
CA ALA A 22 -6.04 -6.33 -13.40
C ALA A 22 -6.16 -7.74 -12.79
N PHE A 23 -7.33 -8.37 -12.91
CA PHE A 23 -7.55 -9.75 -12.46
C PHE A 23 -6.69 -10.77 -13.20
N LYS A 24 -6.65 -10.70 -14.53
CA LYS A 24 -5.77 -11.57 -15.35
C LYS A 24 -4.29 -11.41 -14.93
N ARG A 25 -3.84 -10.19 -14.64
CA ARG A 25 -2.47 -9.95 -14.14
C ARG A 25 -2.22 -10.56 -12.76
N ILE A 26 -3.19 -10.47 -11.83
CA ILE A 26 -3.08 -11.08 -10.51
C ILE A 26 -2.94 -12.60 -10.65
N VAL A 27 -3.84 -13.24 -11.39
CA VAL A 27 -3.82 -14.70 -11.62
C VAL A 27 -2.51 -15.13 -12.30
N SER A 28 -2.14 -14.48 -13.39
CA SER A 28 -0.89 -14.77 -14.10
C SER A 28 0.38 -14.64 -13.22
N LYS A 29 0.40 -13.66 -12.31
CA LYS A 29 1.51 -13.54 -11.35
C LYS A 29 1.55 -14.68 -10.35
N VAL A 30 0.37 -15.13 -9.87
CA VAL A 30 0.28 -16.21 -8.89
C VAL A 30 0.63 -17.56 -9.51
N GLU A 31 0.25 -17.79 -10.76
CA GLU A 31 0.58 -19.00 -11.53
C GLU A 31 2.02 -19.01 -12.07
N GLY A 32 2.61 -17.83 -12.18
CA GLY A 32 4.00 -17.67 -12.62
C GLY A 32 5.02 -17.98 -11.52
N LYS A 33 6.31 -17.99 -11.92
CA LYS A 33 7.38 -18.06 -10.93
C LYS A 33 7.53 -16.71 -10.24
N PRO A 34 7.71 -16.66 -8.91
CA PRO A 34 8.06 -15.45 -8.19
C PRO A 34 9.33 -14.81 -8.79
N ALA A 35 9.30 -13.50 -8.96
CA ALA A 35 10.48 -12.77 -9.42
C ALA A 35 11.55 -12.76 -8.31
N SER A 36 12.82 -12.73 -8.70
CA SER A 36 13.92 -12.45 -7.78
C SER A 36 14.02 -10.95 -7.50
N ILE A 37 14.69 -10.60 -6.39
CA ILE A 37 14.95 -9.20 -6.06
C ILE A 37 15.94 -8.60 -7.06
N ASP A 38 15.52 -7.58 -7.81
CA ASP A 38 16.39 -6.74 -8.61
C ASP A 38 16.95 -5.59 -7.76
N LYS A 39 18.13 -5.80 -7.21
CA LYS A 39 18.81 -4.81 -6.35
C LYS A 39 19.11 -3.51 -7.10
N GLY A 40 19.41 -3.58 -8.40
CA GLY A 40 19.66 -2.40 -9.23
C GLY A 40 18.39 -1.53 -9.38
N ARG A 41 17.23 -2.15 -9.61
CA ARG A 41 15.93 -1.47 -9.62
C ARG A 41 15.63 -0.82 -8.27
N VAL A 42 15.80 -1.56 -7.18
CA VAL A 42 15.56 -1.06 -5.81
C VAL A 42 16.39 0.17 -5.53
N LEU A 43 17.70 0.13 -5.81
CA LEU A 43 18.62 1.25 -5.57
C LEU A 43 18.27 2.48 -6.43
N ARG A 44 17.99 2.29 -7.72
CA ARG A 44 17.60 3.41 -8.61
C ARG A 44 16.34 4.12 -8.10
N VAL A 45 15.32 3.34 -7.69
CA VAL A 45 14.07 3.92 -7.20
C VAL A 45 14.29 4.64 -5.87
N LYS A 46 15.05 4.05 -4.94
CA LYS A 46 15.39 4.68 -3.66
C LYS A 46 16.04 6.05 -3.87
N ASN A 47 17.05 6.14 -4.73
CA ASN A 47 17.75 7.40 -4.99
C ASN A 47 16.81 8.45 -5.62
N ASN A 48 15.99 8.03 -6.58
CA ASN A 48 15.02 8.92 -7.23
C ASN A 48 13.94 9.39 -6.24
N ASP A 49 13.40 8.51 -5.41
CA ASP A 49 12.39 8.85 -4.39
C ASP A 49 12.93 9.87 -3.38
N GLN A 50 14.17 9.69 -2.92
CA GLN A 50 14.83 10.66 -2.01
C GLN A 50 15.00 12.03 -2.67
N PHE A 51 15.42 12.06 -3.93
CA PHE A 51 15.55 13.31 -4.69
C PHE A 51 14.20 14.01 -4.84
N LEU A 52 13.18 13.27 -5.31
CA LEU A 52 11.84 13.82 -5.50
C LEU A 52 11.21 14.31 -4.19
N PHE A 53 11.44 13.61 -3.10
CA PHE A 53 10.92 14.02 -1.80
C PHE A 53 11.58 15.32 -1.32
N LYS A 54 12.89 15.45 -1.48
CA LYS A 54 13.61 16.67 -1.14
C LYS A 54 13.11 17.86 -1.96
N ASP A 55 13.03 17.71 -3.27
CA ASP A 55 12.66 18.81 -4.17
C ASP A 55 11.18 19.20 -4.11
N ASN A 56 10.29 18.26 -3.84
CA ASN A 56 8.85 18.50 -3.93
C ASN A 56 8.14 18.57 -2.57
N VAL A 57 8.78 18.16 -1.49
CA VAL A 57 8.17 18.16 -0.14
C VAL A 57 9.03 18.94 0.85
N LEU A 58 10.30 18.54 1.07
CA LEU A 58 11.13 19.18 2.09
C LEU A 58 11.36 20.66 1.83
N LYS A 59 11.47 21.07 0.58
CA LYS A 59 11.55 22.49 0.21
C LYS A 59 10.41 23.32 0.80
N TYR A 60 9.17 22.81 0.74
CA TYR A 60 8.02 23.55 1.30
C TYR A 60 8.01 23.52 2.83
N ILE A 61 8.54 22.46 3.44
CA ILE A 61 8.69 22.36 4.89
C ILE A 61 9.72 23.38 5.37
N ASP A 62 10.87 23.47 4.69
CA ASP A 62 11.94 24.45 4.99
C ASP A 62 11.47 25.91 4.85
N GLU A 63 10.60 26.18 3.87
CA GLU A 63 10.06 27.51 3.59
C GLU A 63 8.93 27.92 4.57
N ASN A 64 8.36 26.96 5.34
CA ASN A 64 7.20 27.19 6.22
C ASN A 64 7.42 26.54 7.60
N PRO A 65 8.39 26.97 8.38
CA PRO A 65 8.72 26.34 9.67
C PRO A 65 7.63 26.50 10.73
N GLU A 66 6.67 27.42 10.54
CA GLU A 66 5.54 27.67 11.42
C GLU A 66 4.32 26.79 11.11
N VAL A 67 4.36 25.99 10.03
CA VAL A 67 3.28 25.10 9.60
C VAL A 67 3.58 23.68 10.05
N ASP A 68 2.62 23.01 10.68
CA ASP A 68 2.71 21.59 11.01
C ASP A 68 2.34 20.73 9.78
N PHE A 69 3.22 19.83 9.39
CA PHE A 69 3.05 18.93 8.25
C PHE A 69 2.74 17.51 8.72
N TYR A 70 1.60 17.00 8.28
CA TYR A 70 1.17 15.61 8.53
C TYR A 70 1.28 14.81 7.24
N LEU A 71 2.30 14.00 7.13
CA LEU A 71 2.56 13.13 5.98
C LEU A 71 2.00 11.75 6.26
N PHE A 72 1.39 11.09 5.28
CA PHE A 72 0.96 9.71 5.47
C PHE A 72 1.14 8.87 4.22
N PHE A 73 1.40 7.59 4.43
CA PHE A 73 1.38 6.59 3.38
C PHE A 73 -0.06 6.12 3.18
N PRO A 74 -0.63 6.25 1.95
CA PRO A 74 -1.97 5.76 1.69
C PRO A 74 -2.05 4.26 1.99
N PRO A 75 -3.00 3.82 2.84
CA PRO A 75 -3.13 2.40 3.19
C PRO A 75 -3.63 1.60 1.99
N TYR A 76 -2.79 0.71 1.48
CA TYR A 76 -3.17 -0.22 0.44
C TYR A 76 -3.81 -1.46 1.04
N HIS A 77 -4.81 -2.05 0.32
CA HIS A 77 -5.37 -3.32 0.73
C HIS A 77 -4.29 -4.41 0.88
N ARG A 78 -4.43 -5.29 1.88
CA ARG A 78 -3.46 -6.35 2.18
C ARG A 78 -3.05 -7.18 0.96
N LEU A 79 -3.99 -7.50 0.08
CA LEU A 79 -3.71 -8.22 -1.17
C LEU A 79 -2.56 -7.57 -1.98
N LYS A 80 -2.46 -6.23 -2.01
CA LYS A 80 -1.39 -5.54 -2.74
C LYS A 80 -0.02 -5.83 -2.12
N HIS A 81 0.09 -5.78 -0.79
CA HIS A 81 1.32 -6.11 -0.08
C HIS A 81 1.70 -7.59 -0.23
N VAL A 82 0.72 -8.49 -0.19
CA VAL A 82 0.91 -9.92 -0.45
C VAL A 82 1.46 -10.15 -1.86
N MET A 83 0.87 -9.50 -2.87
CA MET A 83 1.33 -9.59 -4.26
C MET A 83 2.75 -9.04 -4.43
N TRP A 84 3.08 -7.94 -3.77
CA TRP A 84 4.44 -7.40 -3.79
C TRP A 84 5.41 -8.37 -3.11
N LYS A 85 5.17 -8.74 -1.86
CA LYS A 85 6.11 -9.57 -1.10
C LYS A 85 6.37 -10.94 -1.74
N LYS A 86 5.30 -11.61 -2.23
CA LYS A 86 5.40 -12.97 -2.76
C LYS A 86 5.80 -13.03 -4.24
N TYR A 87 5.36 -12.06 -5.07
CA TYR A 87 5.50 -12.16 -6.53
C TYR A 87 6.27 -11.01 -7.19
N ASP A 88 6.52 -9.90 -6.50
CA ASP A 88 7.39 -8.80 -6.93
C ASP A 88 8.18 -8.26 -5.72
N PRO A 89 9.08 -9.07 -5.14
CA PRO A 89 9.77 -8.69 -3.91
C PRO A 89 10.60 -7.41 -4.05
N SER A 90 11.06 -7.05 -5.25
CA SER A 90 11.68 -5.75 -5.50
C SER A 90 10.73 -4.59 -5.20
N GLN A 91 9.45 -4.72 -5.54
CA GLN A 91 8.45 -3.69 -5.25
C GLN A 91 8.18 -3.58 -3.74
N TYR A 92 8.22 -4.71 -3.02
CA TYR A 92 8.08 -4.71 -1.57
C TYR A 92 9.27 -4.03 -0.88
N GLU A 93 10.50 -4.31 -1.32
CA GLU A 93 11.70 -3.62 -0.84
C GLU A 93 11.69 -2.12 -1.17
N ILE A 94 11.22 -1.73 -2.36
CA ILE A 94 11.04 -0.33 -2.73
C ILE A 94 10.05 0.36 -1.77
N TYR A 95 8.93 -0.28 -1.47
CA TYR A 95 7.96 0.24 -0.51
C TYR A 95 8.57 0.45 0.87
N LYS A 96 9.26 -0.55 1.44
CA LYS A 96 9.92 -0.43 2.74
C LYS A 96 10.97 0.69 2.76
N ASN A 97 11.86 0.71 1.77
CA ASN A 97 12.89 1.75 1.65
C ASN A 97 12.29 3.16 1.55
N ARG A 98 11.14 3.31 0.89
CA ARG A 98 10.44 4.59 0.80
C ARG A 98 9.94 5.05 2.17
N VAL A 99 9.28 4.16 2.92
CA VAL A 99 8.82 4.45 4.28
C VAL A 99 9.99 4.82 5.18
N GLU A 100 11.05 4.00 5.22
CA GLU A 100 12.25 4.23 6.02
C GLU A 100 12.92 5.57 5.67
N SER A 101 13.07 5.87 4.38
CA SER A 101 13.73 7.10 3.93
C SER A 101 12.94 8.35 4.31
N ILE A 102 11.62 8.33 4.16
CA ILE A 102 10.76 9.48 4.47
C ILE A 102 10.71 9.70 5.99
N VAL A 103 10.54 8.63 6.77
CA VAL A 103 10.53 8.72 8.24
C VAL A 103 11.88 9.26 8.76
N SER A 104 13.02 8.74 8.25
CA SER A 104 14.34 9.20 8.65
C SER A 104 14.62 10.67 8.26
N LEU A 105 14.12 11.11 7.10
CA LEU A 105 14.27 12.51 6.69
C LEU A 105 13.41 13.44 7.53
N ALA A 106 12.19 13.03 7.86
CA ALA A 106 11.24 13.80 8.66
C ALA A 106 11.72 14.02 10.11
N GLU A 107 12.54 13.11 10.65
CA GLU A 107 13.10 13.23 12.01
C GLU A 107 13.95 14.50 12.21
N ASN A 108 14.46 15.08 11.13
CA ASN A 108 15.22 16.34 11.20
C ASN A 108 14.34 17.59 11.36
N TYR A 109 13.02 17.43 11.39
CA TYR A 109 12.03 18.53 11.42
C TYR A 109 11.10 18.39 12.63
N ASN A 110 11.01 19.45 13.43
CA ASN A 110 10.14 19.48 14.61
C ASN A 110 8.65 19.66 14.27
N ASN A 111 8.36 20.11 13.05
CA ASN A 111 7.02 20.40 12.54
C ASN A 111 6.52 19.36 11.53
N VAL A 112 7.13 18.16 11.47
CA VAL A 112 6.74 17.08 10.56
C VAL A 112 6.43 15.82 11.34
N GLN A 113 5.26 15.26 11.06
CA GLN A 113 4.87 13.93 11.55
C GLN A 113 4.56 13.02 10.36
N VAL A 114 4.97 11.74 10.45
CA VAL A 114 4.75 10.75 9.39
C VAL A 114 3.90 9.61 9.93
N PHE A 115 2.91 9.17 9.14
CA PHE A 115 1.95 8.16 9.54
C PHE A 115 1.88 7.00 8.54
N GLY A 116 1.70 5.78 9.06
CA GLY A 116 1.48 4.57 8.28
C GLY A 116 0.42 3.69 8.93
N TYR A 117 -0.43 3.08 8.12
CA TYR A 117 -1.61 2.35 8.58
C TYR A 117 -1.67 0.91 8.05
N ASP A 118 -0.61 0.42 7.38
CA ASP A 118 -0.62 -0.91 6.78
C ASP A 118 -0.59 -2.06 7.80
N ASN A 119 -0.25 -1.77 9.07
CA ASN A 119 -0.39 -2.69 10.19
C ASN A 119 -1.78 -2.70 10.82
N PHE A 120 -2.68 -1.77 10.44
CA PHE A 120 -4.05 -1.73 10.96
C PHE A 120 -4.91 -2.84 10.33
N SER A 121 -5.91 -3.32 11.09
CA SER A 121 -6.79 -4.40 10.63
C SER A 121 -7.76 -3.99 9.53
N PHE A 122 -8.13 -2.71 9.43
CA PHE A 122 -9.05 -2.27 8.38
C PHE A 122 -8.50 -2.47 6.96
N VAL A 123 -7.18 -2.53 6.78
CA VAL A 123 -6.57 -2.79 5.46
C VAL A 123 -6.77 -4.24 4.99
N ASP A 124 -7.24 -5.11 5.87
CA ASP A 124 -7.60 -6.49 5.57
C ASP A 124 -9.06 -6.62 5.11
N ASP A 125 -9.89 -5.59 5.33
CA ASP A 125 -11.30 -5.56 4.92
C ASP A 125 -11.44 -5.12 3.47
N ILE A 126 -11.52 -6.11 2.57
CA ILE A 126 -11.66 -5.88 1.12
C ILE A 126 -12.96 -5.12 0.77
N SER A 127 -13.96 -5.14 1.64
CA SER A 127 -15.26 -4.49 1.38
C SER A 127 -15.19 -2.97 1.32
N ILE A 128 -14.20 -2.37 1.98
CA ILE A 128 -13.98 -0.93 1.97
C ILE A 128 -13.09 -0.45 0.83
N TYR A 129 -12.60 -1.35 -0.01
CA TYR A 129 -11.79 -1.03 -1.18
C TYR A 129 -12.58 -1.26 -2.48
N LYS A 130 -12.32 -0.43 -3.49
CA LYS A 130 -12.83 -0.63 -4.86
C LYS A 130 -11.81 -1.33 -5.78
N ASP A 131 -10.56 -1.43 -5.35
CA ASP A 131 -9.44 -2.17 -5.91
C ASP A 131 -8.34 -2.26 -4.84
N THR A 132 -7.17 -2.79 -5.17
CA THR A 132 -6.08 -2.99 -4.18
C THR A 132 -5.45 -1.70 -3.65
N GLY A 133 -5.81 -0.53 -4.19
CA GLY A 133 -5.17 0.74 -3.85
C GLY A 133 -6.10 1.85 -3.39
N HIS A 134 -7.41 1.76 -3.70
CA HIS A 134 -8.34 2.85 -3.44
C HIS A 134 -9.41 2.45 -2.43
N TYR A 135 -9.29 2.99 -1.24
CA TYR A 135 -10.24 2.80 -0.14
C TYR A 135 -11.43 3.76 -0.20
N HIS A 136 -12.47 3.42 0.56
CA HIS A 136 -13.69 4.23 0.65
C HIS A 136 -13.37 5.61 1.28
N PRO A 137 -13.95 6.72 0.79
CA PRO A 137 -13.66 8.07 1.30
C PRO A 137 -13.87 8.26 2.81
N LYS A 138 -14.75 7.47 3.45
CA LYS A 138 -14.92 7.48 4.91
C LYS A 138 -13.63 7.22 5.68
N ILE A 139 -12.66 6.50 5.08
CA ILE A 139 -11.38 6.20 5.70
C ILE A 139 -10.53 7.48 5.84
N ASN A 140 -10.66 8.46 4.93
CA ASN A 140 -9.95 9.74 5.09
C ASN A 140 -10.34 10.45 6.40
N SER A 141 -11.62 10.41 6.78
CA SER A 141 -12.07 11.00 8.05
C SER A 141 -11.48 10.26 9.27
N LEU A 142 -11.37 8.93 9.18
CA LEU A 142 -10.72 8.14 10.23
C LEU A 142 -9.22 8.42 10.29
N ILE A 143 -8.53 8.52 9.16
CA ILE A 143 -7.10 8.88 9.09
C ILE A 143 -6.86 10.22 9.77
N LEU A 144 -7.69 11.24 9.50
CA LEU A 144 -7.56 12.54 10.17
C LEU A 144 -7.76 12.45 11.69
N GLN A 145 -8.69 11.60 12.16
CA GLN A 145 -8.87 11.36 13.60
C GLN A 145 -7.66 10.64 14.21
N TRP A 146 -7.14 9.62 13.52
CA TRP A 146 -5.95 8.89 13.96
C TRP A 146 -4.73 9.79 14.02
N MET A 147 -4.48 10.62 13.01
CA MET A 147 -3.40 11.61 13.01
C MET A 147 -3.52 12.55 14.21
N LYS A 148 -4.73 13.06 14.48
CA LYS A 148 -4.97 13.94 15.62
C LYS A 148 -4.66 13.27 16.97
N ASN A 149 -4.86 11.96 17.07
CA ASN A 149 -4.59 11.18 18.28
C ASN A 149 -3.14 10.68 18.36
N GLY A 150 -2.35 10.81 17.29
CA GLY A 150 -1.02 10.20 17.17
C GLY A 150 -1.05 8.70 16.79
N ASP A 151 -2.24 8.16 16.46
CA ASP A 151 -2.39 6.76 16.08
C ASP A 151 -1.75 6.51 14.70
N GLY A 152 -0.84 5.55 14.61
CA GLY A 152 -0.13 5.23 13.38
C GLY A 152 1.07 6.13 13.08
N GLU A 153 1.49 7.00 14.01
CA GLU A 153 2.73 7.76 13.86
C GLU A 153 3.93 6.82 13.74
N LEU A 154 4.79 7.09 12.77
CA LEU A 154 6.00 6.33 12.48
C LEU A 154 7.23 7.13 12.90
N LYS A 155 8.08 6.47 13.71
CA LYS A 155 9.41 6.95 14.11
C LYS A 155 10.48 5.93 13.74
N PRO A 156 11.75 6.33 13.56
CA PRO A 156 12.81 5.41 13.13
C PRO A 156 12.92 4.16 14.01
N ASP A 157 12.81 4.30 15.31
CA ASP A 157 12.89 3.20 16.29
C ASP A 157 11.69 2.25 16.25
N MET A 158 10.55 2.68 15.71
CA MET A 158 9.33 1.88 15.59
C MET A 158 9.25 1.09 14.26
N LEU A 159 10.03 1.45 13.24
CA LEU A 159 9.90 0.89 11.89
C LEU A 159 10.07 -0.63 11.83
N GLN A 160 11.01 -1.18 12.60
CA GLN A 160 11.21 -2.62 12.64
C GLN A 160 9.97 -3.36 13.16
N SER A 161 9.36 -2.86 14.25
CA SER A 161 8.13 -3.43 14.81
C SER A 161 6.95 -3.28 13.85
N TYR A 162 6.81 -2.10 13.24
CA TYR A 162 5.79 -1.84 12.22
C TYR A 162 5.87 -2.83 11.06
N PHE A 163 7.04 -3.01 10.44
CA PHE A 163 7.20 -3.95 9.34
C PHE A 163 7.04 -5.41 9.76
N ASN A 164 7.47 -5.78 10.96
CA ASN A 164 7.26 -7.14 11.47
C ASN A 164 5.76 -7.47 11.57
N GLU A 165 4.95 -6.51 12.01
CA GLU A 165 3.50 -6.69 12.09
C GLU A 165 2.84 -6.75 10.71
N VAL A 166 3.24 -5.87 9.77
CA VAL A 166 2.80 -5.92 8.38
C VAL A 166 3.16 -7.26 7.75
N ASP A 167 4.39 -7.73 7.96
CA ASP A 167 4.89 -9.00 7.44
C ASP A 167 4.14 -10.22 8.00
N LYS A 168 3.81 -10.19 9.30
CA LYS A 168 2.98 -11.22 9.94
C LYS A 168 1.62 -11.30 9.26
N LYS A 169 0.92 -10.17 9.12
CA LYS A 169 -0.40 -10.10 8.49
C LYS A 169 -0.37 -10.52 7.00
N ILE A 170 0.72 -10.20 6.26
CA ILE A 170 0.91 -10.68 4.88
C ILE A 170 1.01 -12.21 4.85
N ASN A 171 1.73 -12.82 5.79
CA ASN A 171 1.92 -14.26 5.82
C ASN A 171 0.64 -15.02 6.21
N GLU A 172 -0.20 -14.41 7.05
CA GLU A 172 -1.49 -14.95 7.51
C GLU A 172 -2.63 -14.73 6.50
N TYR A 173 -2.41 -13.93 5.45
CA TYR A 173 -3.44 -13.58 4.48
C TYR A 173 -3.84 -14.76 3.59
N ASP A 174 -5.14 -15.09 3.55
CA ASP A 174 -5.71 -16.15 2.71
C ASP A 174 -5.81 -15.69 1.24
N LEU A 175 -4.67 -15.77 0.55
CA LEU A 175 -4.59 -15.41 -0.87
C LEU A 175 -5.36 -16.40 -1.75
N GLN A 176 -5.40 -17.70 -1.38
CA GLN A 176 -5.96 -18.72 -2.25
C GLN A 176 -7.46 -18.50 -2.47
N ASN A 177 -8.20 -18.21 -1.42
CA ASN A 177 -9.62 -17.89 -1.52
C ASN A 177 -9.92 -16.76 -2.52
N ILE A 178 -9.11 -15.68 -2.47
CA ILE A 178 -9.26 -14.55 -3.40
C ILE A 178 -8.96 -14.95 -4.84
N ILE A 179 -7.93 -15.77 -5.07
CA ILE A 179 -7.55 -16.24 -6.40
C ILE A 179 -8.65 -17.13 -6.99
N ASP A 180 -9.22 -18.02 -6.19
CA ASP A 180 -10.28 -18.94 -6.62
C ASP A 180 -11.55 -18.17 -7.02
N LEU A 181 -11.93 -17.15 -6.25
CA LEU A 181 -13.04 -16.25 -6.59
C LEU A 181 -12.78 -15.52 -7.93
N ILE A 182 -11.58 -14.99 -8.14
CA ILE A 182 -11.22 -14.30 -9.38
C ILE A 182 -11.24 -15.28 -10.57
N LYS A 183 -10.67 -16.47 -10.44
CA LYS A 183 -10.64 -17.49 -11.51
C LYS A 183 -12.05 -17.91 -11.90
N HIS A 184 -12.87 -18.28 -10.92
CA HIS A 184 -14.25 -18.68 -11.15
C HIS A 184 -15.04 -17.64 -11.95
N LYS A 185 -14.77 -16.36 -11.72
CA LYS A 185 -15.43 -15.28 -12.46
C LYS A 185 -14.88 -15.13 -13.87
N LEU A 186 -13.55 -15.16 -14.03
CA LEU A 186 -12.95 -15.06 -15.36
C LEU A 186 -13.43 -16.19 -16.29
N GLU A 187 -13.63 -17.41 -15.75
CA GLU A 187 -14.16 -18.54 -16.50
C GLU A 187 -15.62 -18.34 -16.93
N LYS A 188 -16.44 -17.69 -16.10
CA LYS A 188 -17.86 -17.41 -16.46
C LYS A 188 -18.02 -16.32 -17.52
N ASP A 189 -17.06 -15.40 -17.62
CA ASP A 189 -17.12 -14.30 -18.57
C ASP A 189 -16.49 -14.63 -19.93
N ASP A 190 -15.79 -15.77 -20.07
CA ASP A 190 -15.23 -16.24 -21.34
C ASP A 190 -16.16 -17.25 -22.08
N ILE A 191 -17.40 -17.48 -21.58
CA ILE A 191 -18.49 -18.25 -22.22
C ILE A 191 -19.48 -17.25 -22.83
#